data_04b81793d397df85bf2f47cce1eb8720
#
_entry.id   04b81793d397df85bf2f47cce1eb8720
#
_cell.length_a   1.000
_cell.length_b   1.000
_cell.length_c   1.000
_cell.angle_alpha   90.00
_cell.angle_beta   90.00
_cell.angle_gamma   90.00
#
_symmetry.space_group_name_H-M   'P 1'
#
loop_
_entity.id
_entity.type
_entity.pdbx_description
1 polymer ?
#
loop_
_entity_poly.entity_id
_entity_poly.type
_entity_poly.pdbx_seq_one_letter_code
_entity_poly.pdbx_strand_id
1 'polypeptide(L)' 'MLKIRIITPSEILFEGEVESVTLPGSAGSFTVLDMHAPIISSLERGKVVIGGANDTAEYSLNSGFVEVKDNVIIVCIE' A
#
# COMPACT_ATOMS: atom_id res chain seq x y z
N MET A 1 -3.90 3.18 -14.11
CA MET A 1 -4.21 2.49 -12.83
C MET A 1 -2.99 2.42 -11.96
N LEU A 2 -3.21 2.27 -10.66
CA LEU A 2 -2.12 2.09 -9.73
C LEU A 2 -1.57 0.67 -9.82
N LYS A 3 -0.25 0.56 -9.73
CA LYS A 3 0.40 -0.73 -9.55
C LYS A 3 0.89 -0.81 -8.12
N ILE A 4 0.67 -1.94 -7.47
CA ILE A 4 1.09 -2.13 -6.09
C ILE A 4 1.89 -3.41 -5.95
N ARG A 5 2.89 -3.35 -5.09
CA ARG A 5 3.66 -4.51 -4.66
C ARG A 5 3.75 -4.45 -3.15
N ILE A 6 3.29 -5.51 -2.49
CA ILE A 6 3.40 -5.66 -1.05
C ILE A 6 4.42 -6.74 -0.80
N ILE A 7 5.51 -6.37 -0.14
CA ILE A 7 6.65 -7.28 0.06
C ILE A 7 7.03 -7.38 1.54
N THR A 8 7.62 -8.52 1.87
CA THR A 8 8.32 -8.73 3.13
C THR A 8 9.79 -8.99 2.79
N PRO A 9 10.69 -9.08 3.77
CA PRO A 9 12.08 -9.40 3.47
C PRO A 9 12.27 -10.73 2.73
N SER A 10 11.32 -11.65 2.83
CA SER A 10 11.47 -12.99 2.26
C SER A 10 10.56 -13.29 1.07
N GLU A 11 9.52 -12.49 0.82
CA GLU A 11 8.59 -12.83 -0.26
C GLU A 11 7.75 -11.63 -0.71
N ILE A 12 7.11 -11.81 -1.86
CA ILE A 12 6.11 -10.88 -2.37
C ILE A 12 4.75 -11.42 -1.96
N LEU A 13 4.00 -10.63 -1.18
CA LEU A 13 2.67 -11.04 -0.72
C LEU A 13 1.60 -10.75 -1.76
N PHE A 14 1.75 -9.67 -2.50
CA PHE A 14 0.78 -9.28 -3.53
C PHE A 14 1.45 -8.39 -4.55
N GLU A 15 1.06 -8.55 -5.80
CA GLU A 15 1.52 -7.69 -6.88
C GLU A 15 0.41 -7.60 -7.93
N GLY A 16 0.04 -6.40 -8.33
CA GLY A 16 -1.00 -6.24 -9.33
C GLY A 16 -1.44 -4.80 -9.52
N GLU A 17 -2.49 -4.62 -10.29
CA GLU A 17 -3.09 -3.32 -10.54
C GLU A 17 -4.34 -3.15 -9.67
N VAL A 18 -4.51 -1.97 -9.09
CA VAL A 18 -5.60 -1.69 -8.16
C VAL A 18 -6.13 -0.28 -8.41
N GLU A 19 -7.31 0.02 -7.87
CA GLU A 19 -7.91 1.34 -7.99
C GLU A 19 -7.58 2.25 -6.82
N SER A 20 -7.44 1.67 -5.62
CA SER A 20 -7.12 2.44 -4.42
C SER A 20 -6.36 1.61 -3.43
N VAL A 21 -5.59 2.27 -2.57
CA VAL A 21 -4.87 1.63 -1.47
C VAL A 21 -4.99 2.53 -0.26
N THR A 22 -5.51 1.99 0.85
CA THR A 22 -5.57 2.71 2.12
C THR A 22 -4.53 2.12 3.06
N LEU A 23 -3.73 2.99 3.67
CA LEU A 23 -2.57 2.59 4.44
C LEU A 23 -2.60 3.22 5.83
N PRO A 24 -2.13 2.50 6.87
CA PRO A 24 -2.06 3.03 8.22
C PRO A 24 -0.78 3.83 8.43
N GLY A 25 -0.72 5.03 7.85
CA GLY A 25 0.44 5.90 8.02
C GLY A 25 0.65 6.29 9.48
N SER A 26 1.91 6.49 9.88
CA SER A 26 2.25 6.84 11.25
C SER A 26 1.67 8.19 11.68
N ALA A 27 1.45 9.08 10.72
CA ALA A 27 0.82 10.38 10.99
C ALA A 27 -0.69 10.36 10.76
N GLY A 28 -1.26 9.20 10.44
CA GLY A 28 -2.68 9.03 10.17
C GLY A 28 -2.91 8.18 8.93
N SER A 29 -4.06 7.52 8.90
CA SER A 29 -4.45 6.72 7.75
C SER A 29 -4.64 7.60 6.51
N PHE A 30 -4.23 7.11 5.36
CA PHE A 30 -4.41 7.84 4.10
C PHE A 30 -4.71 6.87 2.96
N THR A 31 -5.33 7.41 1.91
CA THR A 31 -5.71 6.61 0.73
C THR A 31 -4.99 7.15 -0.50
N VAL A 32 -4.38 6.25 -1.26
CA VAL A 32 -3.71 6.56 -2.52
C VAL A 32 -4.66 6.21 -3.65
N LEU A 33 -4.90 7.17 -4.51
CA LEU A 33 -5.69 6.99 -5.72
C LEU A 33 -4.80 7.20 -6.94
N ASP A 34 -5.36 6.95 -8.12
CA ASP A 34 -4.64 7.14 -9.38
C ASP A 34 -4.08 8.56 -9.46
N MET A 35 -2.85 8.70 -9.94
CA MET A 35 -2.15 9.98 -10.10
C MET A 35 -1.82 10.69 -8.79
N HIS A 36 -1.73 9.94 -7.68
CA HIS A 36 -1.34 10.53 -6.40
C HIS A 36 0.09 11.08 -6.46
N ALA A 37 0.32 12.20 -5.80
CA ALA A 37 1.65 12.80 -5.70
C ALA A 37 2.61 11.83 -4.99
N PRO A 38 3.92 11.91 -5.29
CA PRO A 38 4.92 11.07 -4.63
C PRO A 38 4.87 11.23 -3.12
N ILE A 39 4.99 10.11 -2.40
CA ILE A 39 5.01 10.10 -0.94
C ILE A 39 5.89 8.96 -0.44
N ILE A 40 6.58 9.20 0.67
CA ILE A 40 7.27 8.17 1.44
C ILE A 40 6.76 8.33 2.86
N SER A 41 6.28 7.24 3.45
CA SER A 41 5.73 7.28 4.80
C SER A 41 6.04 6.01 5.55
N SER A 42 6.31 6.13 6.85
CA SER A 42 6.32 4.97 7.71
C SER A 42 4.88 4.55 8.01
N LEU A 43 4.71 3.27 8.27
CA LEU A 43 3.41 2.68 8.57
C LEU A 43 3.42 2.13 9.98
N GLU A 44 2.28 2.28 10.66
CA GLU A 44 2.12 1.71 11.98
C GLU A 44 1.26 0.45 11.91
N ARG A 45 1.10 -0.22 13.02
CA ARG A 45 0.29 -1.42 13.11
C ARG A 45 -1.11 -1.18 12.58
N GLY A 46 -1.57 -2.05 11.70
CA GLY A 46 -2.88 -1.92 11.07
C GLY A 46 -3.00 -2.78 9.85
N LYS A 47 -3.78 -2.30 8.90
CA LYS A 47 -4.05 -3.05 7.67
C LYS A 47 -3.87 -2.17 6.44
N VAL A 48 -3.28 -2.76 5.40
CA VAL A 48 -3.28 -2.20 4.05
C VAL A 48 -4.54 -2.72 3.38
N VAL A 49 -5.42 -1.82 2.95
CA VAL A 49 -6.67 -2.18 2.30
C VAL A 49 -6.58 -1.83 0.82
N ILE A 50 -6.72 -2.84 -0.02
CA ILE A 50 -6.66 -2.68 -1.47
C ILE A 50 -8.07 -2.69 -2.04
N GLY A 51 -8.41 -1.66 -2.81
CA GLY A 51 -9.69 -1.60 -3.51
C GLY A 51 -9.51 -1.82 -5.00
N GLY A 52 -10.28 -2.74 -5.56
CA GLY A 52 -10.33 -2.99 -6.99
C GLY A 52 -11.75 -2.83 -7.50
N ALA A 53 -11.93 -3.01 -8.81
CA ALA A 53 -13.24 -2.84 -9.45
C ALA A 53 -14.30 -3.77 -8.87
N ASN A 54 -13.91 -4.98 -8.47
CA ASN A 54 -14.84 -6.01 -8.02
C ASN A 54 -14.48 -6.60 -6.66
N ASP A 55 -13.27 -6.32 -6.15
CA ASP A 55 -12.76 -6.98 -4.96
C ASP A 55 -12.06 -6.02 -4.02
N THR A 56 -12.07 -6.39 -2.75
CA THR A 56 -11.29 -5.71 -1.72
C THR A 56 -10.43 -6.76 -1.03
N ALA A 57 -9.18 -6.44 -0.78
CA ALA A 57 -8.26 -7.32 -0.07
C ALA A 57 -7.60 -6.54 1.05
N GLU A 58 -7.24 -7.24 2.12
CA GLU A 58 -6.58 -6.65 3.28
C GLU A 58 -5.34 -7.43 3.65
N TYR A 59 -4.30 -6.71 4.05
CA TYR A 59 -3.05 -7.31 4.53
C TYR A 59 -2.65 -6.65 5.85
N SER A 60 -2.50 -7.45 6.89
CA SER A 60 -2.13 -6.95 8.21
C SER A 60 -0.62 -6.73 8.30
N LEU A 61 -0.22 -5.70 9.05
CA LEU A 61 1.18 -5.44 9.30
C LEU A 61 1.36 -4.94 10.74
N ASN A 62 2.55 -5.17 11.28
CA ASN A 62 2.94 -4.63 12.58
C ASN A 62 3.68 -3.32 12.41
N SER A 63 4.49 -3.22 11.36
CA SER A 63 5.22 -2.01 11.02
C SER A 63 5.64 -2.12 9.55
N GLY A 64 6.10 -1.04 8.99
CA GLY A 64 6.56 -1.02 7.62
C GLY A 64 6.70 0.38 7.09
N PHE A 65 6.83 0.47 5.78
CA PHE A 65 6.83 1.76 5.11
C PHE A 65 6.32 1.61 3.68
N VAL A 66 5.95 2.75 3.09
CA VAL A 66 5.41 2.78 1.74
C VAL A 66 6.10 3.88 0.94
N GLU A 67 6.32 3.59 -0.33
CA GLU A 67 6.78 4.58 -1.31
C GLU A 67 5.78 4.62 -2.45
N VAL A 68 5.36 5.82 -2.83
CA VAL A 68 4.46 6.04 -3.96
C VAL A 68 5.17 6.98 -4.93
N LYS A 69 5.31 6.56 -6.17
CA LYS A 69 5.90 7.38 -7.21
C LYS A 69 5.46 6.88 -8.59
N ASP A 70 5.03 7.81 -9.45
CA ASP A 70 4.65 7.49 -10.82
C ASP A 70 3.61 6.36 -10.91
N ASN A 71 2.59 6.42 -10.07
CA ASN A 71 1.51 5.42 -10.00
C ASN A 71 2.00 4.02 -9.60
N VAL A 72 3.16 3.92 -8.99
CA VAL A 72 3.69 2.66 -8.45
C VAL A 72 3.78 2.78 -6.94
N ILE A 73 3.17 1.82 -6.24
CA ILE A 73 3.17 1.77 -4.78
C ILE A 73 3.96 0.55 -4.35
N ILE A 74 4.96 0.77 -3.51
CA ILE A 74 5.73 -0.33 -2.92
C ILE A 74 5.51 -0.27 -1.42
N VAL A 75 4.95 -1.34 -0.87
CA VAL A 75 4.69 -1.47 0.58
C VAL A 75 5.61 -2.53 1.13
N CYS A 76 6.45 -2.15 2.09
CA CYS A 76 7.34 -3.07 2.78
C CYS A 76 6.78 -3.34 4.16
N ILE A 77 6.48 -4.60 4.45
CA ILE A 77 5.87 -5.03 5.71
C ILE A 77 6.88 -5.81 6.53
N GLU A 78 6.91 -5.51 7.81
CA GLU A 78 7.69 -6.29 8.76
C GLU A 78 6.81 -6.99 9.78
#